data_217f97f282a92b0449f13b34eeec97ae
#
_entry.id   217f97f282a92b0449f13b34eeec97ae
#
_cell.length_a   1.000
_cell.length_b   1.000
_cell.length_c   1.000
_cell.angle_alpha   90.00
_cell.angle_beta   90.00
_cell.angle_gamma   90.00
#
_symmetry.space_group_name_H-M   'P 1'
#
loop_
_entity.id
_entity.type
_entity.pdbx_description
1 polymer ?
#
loop_
_entity_poly.entity_id
_entity_poly.type
_entity_poly.pdbx_seq_one_letter_code
_entity_poly.pdbx_strand_id
1 'polypeptide(L)'
;MTSARYVPAVCVLVAIALVPTLIHSYGESEYIDAYRTDAIPTVLTGYESVPSGRSRNFGLEHFDSKDWFERNYTKAGDEVRLTSVRSYDPKSLYHHPELAVAYGTRFGATFGRHEVVHVSAAPELPIHVLHPTQGARAMALYVLHYDGEFVEDPVWFQVRNAATLLFSQRKPMTLFFAHDLAAPPDPKIEDLPATALLRAAIDSFLAPR
;
A
#
# COMPACT_ATOMS: atom_id res chain seq x y z
N MET A 1 17.98 -35.30 -28.71
CA MET A 1 19.27 -34.66 -29.08
C MET A 1 18.99 -33.20 -29.34
N THR A 2 19.30 -32.31 -28.42
CA THR A 2 19.23 -30.85 -28.62
C THR A 2 20.35 -30.46 -29.58
N SER A 3 19.98 -29.86 -30.70
CA SER A 3 20.95 -29.41 -31.71
C SER A 3 21.87 -28.36 -31.07
N ALA A 4 23.20 -28.52 -31.20
CA ALA A 4 24.23 -27.58 -30.73
C ALA A 4 23.97 -26.13 -31.20
N ARG A 5 23.13 -25.97 -32.20
CA ARG A 5 22.65 -24.70 -32.77
C ARG A 5 21.92 -23.81 -31.78
N TYR A 6 21.26 -24.39 -30.76
CA TYR A 6 20.47 -23.64 -29.76
C TYR A 6 21.24 -23.35 -28.47
N VAL A 7 22.45 -23.95 -28.32
CA VAL A 7 23.25 -23.75 -27.11
C VAL A 7 23.50 -22.27 -26.78
N PRO A 8 23.89 -21.40 -27.75
CA PRO A 8 24.13 -20.00 -27.45
C PRO A 8 22.85 -19.27 -26.95
N ALA A 9 21.71 -19.56 -27.59
CA ALA A 9 20.43 -18.94 -27.20
C ALA A 9 20.02 -19.40 -25.81
N VAL A 10 20.17 -20.65 -25.46
CA VAL A 10 19.88 -21.19 -24.12
C VAL A 10 20.80 -20.57 -23.09
N CYS A 11 22.11 -20.44 -23.38
CA CYS A 11 23.05 -19.78 -22.45
C CYS A 11 22.67 -18.32 -22.17
N VAL A 12 22.26 -17.58 -23.20
CA VAL A 12 21.79 -16.18 -23.04
C VAL A 12 20.54 -16.13 -22.19
N LEU A 13 19.56 -16.99 -22.45
CA LEU A 13 18.31 -17.05 -21.65
C LEU A 13 18.60 -17.42 -20.19
N VAL A 14 19.48 -18.38 -19.95
CA VAL A 14 19.90 -18.75 -18.58
C VAL A 14 20.62 -17.58 -17.90
N ALA A 15 21.52 -16.90 -18.60
CA ALA A 15 22.21 -15.74 -18.05
C ALA A 15 21.22 -14.62 -17.69
N ILE A 16 20.26 -14.32 -18.56
CA ILE A 16 19.20 -13.31 -18.29
C ILE A 16 18.35 -13.75 -17.09
N ALA A 17 17.99 -15.02 -16.98
CA ALA A 17 17.18 -15.53 -15.87
C ALA A 17 17.95 -15.53 -14.52
N LEU A 18 19.27 -15.69 -14.55
CA LEU A 18 20.11 -15.68 -13.35
C LEU A 18 20.31 -14.27 -12.76
N VAL A 19 20.28 -13.22 -13.58
CA VAL A 19 20.52 -11.85 -13.13
C VAL A 19 19.55 -11.43 -12.01
N PRO A 20 18.22 -11.53 -12.15
CA PRO A 20 17.29 -11.22 -11.07
C PRO A 20 17.53 -12.07 -9.81
N THR A 21 17.83 -13.35 -9.98
CA THR A 21 18.11 -14.26 -8.88
C THR A 21 19.35 -13.82 -8.10
N LEU A 22 20.41 -13.43 -8.79
CA LEU A 22 21.64 -12.94 -8.15
C LEU A 22 21.40 -11.61 -7.41
N ILE A 23 20.68 -10.68 -8.03
CA ILE A 23 20.40 -9.37 -7.43
C ILE A 23 19.51 -9.50 -6.17
N HIS A 24 18.45 -10.33 -6.25
CA HIS A 24 17.44 -10.37 -5.19
C HIS A 24 17.66 -11.46 -4.14
N SER A 25 18.37 -12.54 -4.47
CA SER A 25 18.60 -13.64 -3.52
C SER A 25 19.98 -13.61 -2.85
N TYR A 26 20.98 -13.05 -3.51
CA TYR A 26 22.34 -13.01 -2.99
C TYR A 26 22.83 -11.59 -2.68
N GLY A 27 22.26 -10.56 -3.33
CA GLY A 27 22.68 -9.18 -3.12
C GLY A 27 22.00 -8.50 -1.92
N GLU A 28 20.88 -9.06 -1.41
CA GLU A 28 20.03 -8.41 -0.37
C GLU A 28 19.92 -6.89 -0.58
N SER A 29 19.85 -6.48 -1.86
CA SER A 29 20.04 -5.09 -2.24
C SER A 29 18.74 -4.32 -2.03
N GLU A 30 18.48 -3.96 -0.76
CA GLU A 30 17.37 -3.10 -0.38
C GLU A 30 17.85 -1.64 -0.33
N TYR A 31 17.08 -0.76 -0.94
CA TYR A 31 17.31 0.68 -0.85
C TYR A 31 16.73 1.18 0.48
N ILE A 32 17.59 1.70 1.34
CA ILE A 32 17.19 2.26 2.63
C ILE A 32 17.04 3.77 2.45
N ASP A 33 15.81 4.28 2.60
CA ASP A 33 15.51 5.70 2.65
C ASP A 33 15.26 6.19 4.09
N ALA A 34 14.98 7.48 4.23
CA ALA A 34 14.71 8.09 5.54
C ALA A 34 13.24 7.96 6.00
N TYR A 35 12.34 7.46 5.14
CA TYR A 35 10.93 7.37 5.46
C TYR A 35 10.63 6.23 6.42
N ARG A 36 9.79 6.49 7.42
CA ARG A 36 9.33 5.52 8.41
C ARG A 36 7.87 5.77 8.77
N THR A 37 7.11 4.69 9.01
CA THR A 37 5.71 4.83 9.42
C THR A 37 5.57 5.43 10.81
N ASP A 38 6.57 5.30 11.69
CA ASP A 38 6.61 5.89 13.03
C ASP A 38 6.70 7.44 13.03
N ALA A 39 7.04 8.04 11.87
CA ALA A 39 6.98 9.48 11.67
C ALA A 39 5.55 10.03 11.77
N ILE A 40 4.54 9.19 11.49
CA ILE A 40 3.14 9.58 11.53
C ILE A 40 2.71 9.79 12.99
N PRO A 41 2.30 11.01 13.37
CA PRO A 41 1.99 11.35 14.75
C PRO A 41 0.81 10.56 15.33
N THR A 42 0.79 10.43 16.65
CA THR A 42 -0.37 9.89 17.38
C THR A 42 -1.54 10.85 17.44
N VAL A 43 -1.31 12.14 17.16
CA VAL A 43 -2.33 13.17 17.04
C VAL A 43 -2.30 13.74 15.63
N LEU A 44 -3.38 13.59 14.87
CA LEU A 44 -3.53 14.08 13.50
C LEU A 44 -4.85 14.85 13.38
N THR A 45 -4.81 16.06 12.85
CA THR A 45 -6.00 16.90 12.59
C THR A 45 -6.94 17.05 13.81
N GLY A 46 -6.38 16.94 15.04
CA GLY A 46 -7.11 16.97 16.29
C GLY A 46 -7.80 15.65 16.68
N TYR A 47 -7.52 14.56 15.96
CA TYR A 47 -7.83 13.20 16.39
C TYR A 47 -6.69 12.67 17.26
N GLU A 48 -7.01 12.04 18.36
CA GLU A 48 -6.08 11.32 19.21
C GLU A 48 -6.15 9.83 18.90
N SER A 49 -5.00 9.14 18.94
CA SER A 49 -4.97 7.72 18.60
C SER A 49 -4.53 6.84 19.73
N VAL A 50 -5.06 5.62 19.72
CA VAL A 50 -4.61 4.50 20.51
C VAL A 50 -4.19 3.34 19.59
N PRO A 51 -3.22 2.50 19.97
CA PRO A 51 -2.89 1.30 19.21
C PRO A 51 -4.12 0.42 19.02
N SER A 52 -4.24 -0.21 17.84
CA SER A 52 -5.27 -1.22 17.61
C SER A 52 -4.97 -2.47 18.43
N GLY A 53 -5.95 -3.36 18.57
CA GLY A 53 -5.75 -4.63 19.23
C GLY A 53 -4.98 -5.69 18.40
N ARG A 54 -4.41 -5.32 17.24
CA ARG A 54 -3.68 -6.26 16.39
C ARG A 54 -2.37 -6.73 17.03
N SER A 55 -1.98 -7.99 16.72
CA SER A 55 -0.71 -8.56 17.12
C SER A 55 0.47 -7.69 16.65
N ARG A 56 1.49 -7.56 17.47
CA ARG A 56 2.74 -6.86 17.09
C ARG A 56 3.42 -7.47 15.86
N ASN A 57 3.21 -8.77 15.64
CA ASN A 57 3.78 -9.50 14.51
C ASN A 57 2.95 -9.40 13.24
N PHE A 58 1.78 -8.77 13.27
CA PHE A 58 0.87 -8.70 12.13
C PHE A 58 1.54 -8.18 10.86
N GLY A 59 2.34 -7.12 10.97
CA GLY A 59 3.08 -6.57 9.83
C GLY A 59 4.08 -7.55 9.23
N LEU A 60 4.79 -8.30 10.07
CA LEU A 60 5.74 -9.31 9.61
C LEU A 60 5.03 -10.53 9.00
N GLU A 61 3.95 -10.99 9.61
CA GLU A 61 3.21 -12.18 9.16
C GLU A 61 2.45 -11.97 7.85
N HIS A 62 1.96 -10.74 7.61
CA HIS A 62 1.07 -10.47 6.46
C HIS A 62 1.73 -9.63 5.35
N PHE A 63 2.75 -8.83 5.69
CA PHE A 63 3.36 -7.87 4.75
C PHE A 63 4.87 -8.03 4.64
N ASP A 64 5.45 -9.00 5.34
CA ASP A 64 6.91 -9.13 5.47
C ASP A 64 7.56 -7.79 5.87
N SER A 65 6.93 -7.10 6.83
CA SER A 65 7.33 -5.76 7.25
C SER A 65 7.42 -5.61 8.76
N LYS A 66 8.50 -4.96 9.21
CA LYS A 66 8.67 -4.47 10.58
C LYS A 66 8.30 -2.98 10.72
N ASP A 67 8.17 -2.28 9.59
CA ASP A 67 7.84 -0.86 9.54
C ASP A 67 6.35 -0.68 9.24
N TRP A 68 5.55 -0.76 10.29
CA TRP A 68 4.10 -0.67 10.20
C TRP A 68 3.47 -0.21 11.52
N PHE A 69 2.26 0.33 11.44
CA PHE A 69 1.37 0.50 12.59
C PHE A 69 -0.10 0.38 12.17
N GLU A 70 -0.95 0.12 13.14
CA GLU A 70 -2.40 0.31 13.07
C GLU A 70 -2.86 1.00 14.35
N ARG A 71 -3.60 2.10 14.21
CA ARG A 71 -4.12 2.92 15.31
C ARG A 71 -5.56 3.29 15.05
N ASN A 72 -6.36 3.33 16.11
CA ASN A 72 -7.70 3.91 16.07
C ASN A 72 -7.59 5.38 16.47
N TYR A 73 -7.99 6.26 15.57
CA TYR A 73 -8.03 7.72 15.75
C TYR A 73 -9.46 8.13 16.08
N THR A 74 -9.65 8.87 17.18
CA THR A 74 -10.98 9.28 17.66
C THR A 74 -11.04 10.78 17.88
N LYS A 75 -12.19 11.39 17.51
CA LYS A 75 -12.50 12.80 17.73
C LYS A 75 -14.01 13.03 17.74
N ALA A 76 -14.53 13.58 18.81
CA ALA A 76 -15.96 14.00 18.93
C ALA A 76 -16.97 12.90 18.54
N GLY A 77 -16.62 11.62 18.70
CA GLY A 77 -17.47 10.47 18.38
C GLY A 77 -17.18 9.83 17.02
N ASP A 78 -16.39 10.46 16.17
CA ASP A 78 -15.88 9.84 14.96
C ASP A 78 -14.73 8.89 15.30
N GLU A 79 -14.68 7.75 14.66
CA GLU A 79 -13.61 6.75 14.78
C GLU A 79 -13.14 6.31 13.41
N VAL A 80 -11.83 6.47 13.16
CA VAL A 80 -11.16 6.04 11.95
C VAL A 80 -9.96 5.16 12.32
N ARG A 81 -9.90 3.98 11.75
CA ARG A 81 -8.72 3.11 11.87
C ARG A 81 -7.75 3.44 10.76
N LEU A 82 -6.54 3.85 11.12
CA LEU A 82 -5.47 4.13 10.19
C LEU A 82 -4.38 3.06 10.31
N THR A 83 -4.06 2.44 9.17
CA THR A 83 -2.96 1.49 9.04
C THR A 83 -1.94 2.07 8.06
N SER A 84 -0.68 2.03 8.40
CA SER A 84 0.40 2.30 7.45
C SER A 84 1.42 1.18 7.50
N VAL A 85 1.84 0.73 6.33
CA VAL A 85 2.77 -0.40 6.17
C VAL A 85 3.76 -0.07 5.06
N ARG A 86 5.04 -0.32 5.30
CA ARG A 86 6.08 -0.27 4.28
C ARG A 86 6.65 -1.66 4.06
N SER A 87 6.66 -2.12 2.82
CA SER A 87 7.20 -3.44 2.48
C SER A 87 8.02 -3.39 1.20
N TYR A 88 9.09 -4.19 1.17
CA TYR A 88 9.90 -4.45 -0.03
C TYR A 88 9.25 -5.50 -0.95
N ASP A 89 8.17 -6.12 -0.52
CA ASP A 89 7.29 -6.94 -1.36
C ASP A 89 5.99 -6.17 -1.68
N PRO A 90 5.93 -5.43 -2.80
CA PRO A 90 4.73 -4.69 -3.18
C PRO A 90 3.50 -5.58 -3.30
N LYS A 91 3.65 -6.86 -3.68
CA LYS A 91 2.53 -7.78 -3.86
C LYS A 91 1.78 -8.03 -2.55
N SER A 92 2.51 -8.13 -1.43
CA SER A 92 1.89 -8.31 -0.12
C SER A 92 0.96 -7.14 0.25
N LEU A 93 1.24 -5.94 -0.24
CA LEU A 93 0.45 -4.75 0.04
C LEU A 93 -0.86 -4.70 -0.76
N TYR A 94 -0.82 -4.84 -2.09
CA TYR A 94 -2.02 -4.69 -2.92
C TYR A 94 -2.80 -5.99 -3.16
N HIS A 95 -2.25 -7.15 -2.80
CA HIS A 95 -3.00 -8.41 -2.74
C HIS A 95 -3.53 -8.76 -1.35
N HIS A 96 -3.39 -7.86 -0.39
CA HIS A 96 -3.93 -8.08 0.95
C HIS A 96 -5.45 -8.32 0.89
N PRO A 97 -5.99 -9.26 1.70
CA PRO A 97 -7.42 -9.60 1.67
C PRO A 97 -8.37 -8.41 1.83
N GLU A 98 -7.97 -7.39 2.60
CA GLU A 98 -8.75 -6.16 2.79
C GLU A 98 -8.82 -5.30 1.52
N LEU A 99 -7.86 -5.47 0.59
CA LEU A 99 -7.80 -4.80 -0.71
C LEU A 99 -8.21 -5.71 -1.88
N ALA A 100 -8.52 -6.97 -1.61
CA ALA A 100 -8.79 -7.99 -2.63
C ALA A 100 -9.92 -7.60 -3.61
N VAL A 101 -10.87 -6.79 -3.16
CA VAL A 101 -11.97 -6.28 -4.01
C VAL A 101 -11.46 -5.35 -5.09
N ALA A 102 -10.48 -4.51 -4.80
CA ALA A 102 -9.90 -3.57 -5.74
C ALA A 102 -9.27 -4.28 -6.96
N TYR A 103 -8.84 -5.53 -6.78
CA TYR A 103 -8.15 -6.33 -7.81
C TYR A 103 -8.99 -7.51 -8.33
N GLY A 104 -10.29 -7.52 -8.08
CA GLY A 104 -11.21 -8.54 -8.59
C GLY A 104 -11.07 -9.91 -7.94
N THR A 105 -10.34 -10.05 -6.85
CA THR A 105 -10.24 -11.29 -6.08
C THR A 105 -11.36 -11.39 -5.06
N ARG A 106 -12.11 -12.50 -5.06
CA ARG A 106 -13.32 -12.72 -4.24
C ARG A 106 -13.03 -13.40 -2.90
N PHE A 107 -11.94 -13.09 -2.23
CA PHE A 107 -11.67 -13.71 -0.95
C PHE A 107 -12.25 -12.88 0.21
N GLY A 108 -13.45 -13.25 0.68
CA GLY A 108 -14.00 -12.77 1.96
C GLY A 108 -14.19 -11.27 2.09
N ALA A 109 -14.30 -10.57 0.97
CA ALA A 109 -14.29 -9.13 0.95
C ALA A 109 -15.56 -8.54 1.56
N THR A 110 -15.38 -7.71 2.56
CA THR A 110 -16.45 -6.91 3.18
C THR A 110 -16.93 -5.80 2.24
N PHE A 111 -16.14 -5.46 1.21
CA PHE A 111 -16.37 -4.36 0.28
C PHE A 111 -16.88 -4.85 -1.07
N GLY A 112 -17.86 -4.17 -1.65
CA GLY A 112 -18.54 -4.60 -2.87
C GLY A 112 -18.15 -3.85 -4.13
N ARG A 113 -17.62 -2.65 -4.04
CA ARG A 113 -17.23 -1.78 -5.15
C ARG A 113 -15.94 -1.06 -4.87
N HIS A 114 -15.10 -0.93 -5.88
CA HIS A 114 -13.87 -0.14 -5.86
C HIS A 114 -13.95 0.98 -6.90
N GLU A 115 -13.49 2.16 -6.54
CA GLU A 115 -13.28 3.28 -7.45
C GLU A 115 -12.04 4.08 -7.03
N VAL A 116 -11.48 4.86 -7.96
CA VAL A 116 -10.39 5.80 -7.69
C VAL A 116 -10.93 7.20 -7.79
N VAL A 117 -10.73 8.00 -6.74
CA VAL A 117 -11.14 9.40 -6.66
C VAL A 117 -9.89 10.26 -6.52
N HIS A 118 -9.74 11.22 -7.42
CA HIS A 118 -8.66 12.19 -7.34
C HIS A 118 -9.06 13.35 -6.44
N VAL A 119 -8.41 13.41 -5.27
CA VAL A 119 -8.63 14.52 -4.34
C VAL A 119 -7.65 15.63 -4.66
N SER A 120 -8.21 16.79 -5.04
CA SER A 120 -7.46 17.98 -5.40
C SER A 120 -6.64 18.48 -4.21
N ALA A 121 -5.35 18.33 -4.31
CA ALA A 121 -4.34 18.81 -3.37
C ALA A 121 -3.02 19.01 -4.13
N ALA A 122 -2.05 19.58 -3.48
CA ALA A 122 -0.68 19.59 -3.95
C ALA A 122 0.19 18.69 -3.04
N PRO A 123 0.55 17.48 -3.45
CA PRO A 123 0.20 16.80 -4.71
C PRO A 123 -1.23 16.23 -4.74
N GLU A 124 -1.76 16.02 -5.95
CA GLU A 124 -3.02 15.32 -6.17
C GLU A 124 -2.90 13.87 -5.68
N LEU A 125 -3.90 13.41 -4.90
CA LEU A 125 -3.88 12.07 -4.33
C LEU A 125 -4.89 11.17 -5.05
N PRO A 126 -4.46 10.08 -5.70
CA PRO A 126 -5.35 9.04 -6.19
C PRO A 126 -5.80 8.17 -5.00
N ILE A 127 -6.96 8.49 -4.45
CA ILE A 127 -7.52 7.72 -3.34
C ILE A 127 -8.35 6.58 -3.91
N HIS A 128 -7.98 5.37 -3.56
CA HIS A 128 -8.76 4.18 -3.81
C HIS A 128 -9.85 4.06 -2.76
N VAL A 129 -11.10 3.98 -3.21
CA VAL A 129 -12.26 3.91 -2.36
C VAL A 129 -12.87 2.52 -2.44
N LEU A 130 -13.01 1.85 -1.32
CA LEU A 130 -13.66 0.56 -1.17
C LEU A 130 -15.02 0.76 -0.51
N HIS A 131 -16.08 0.62 -1.30
CA HIS A 131 -17.45 0.74 -0.79
C HIS A 131 -17.89 -0.57 -0.11
N PRO A 132 -18.64 -0.48 0.99
CA PRO A 132 -19.16 -1.66 1.65
C PRO A 132 -20.17 -2.41 0.76
N THR A 133 -20.34 -3.69 1.01
CA THR A 133 -21.50 -4.42 0.53
C THR A 133 -22.77 -3.86 1.17
N GLN A 134 -23.90 -3.99 0.49
CA GLN A 134 -25.17 -3.41 0.93
C GLN A 134 -25.44 -3.61 2.43
N GLY A 135 -25.74 -2.51 3.12
CA GLY A 135 -26.13 -2.49 4.53
C GLY A 135 -25.04 -2.24 5.55
N ALA A 136 -23.76 -2.26 5.18
CA ALA A 136 -22.68 -1.89 6.09
C ALA A 136 -22.42 -0.37 6.03
N ARG A 137 -22.18 0.25 7.21
CA ARG A 137 -21.80 1.67 7.34
C ARG A 137 -20.29 1.82 7.51
N ALA A 138 -19.52 1.18 6.65
CA ALA A 138 -18.08 1.24 6.76
C ALA A 138 -17.49 1.49 5.38
N MET A 139 -16.53 2.40 5.26
CA MET A 139 -15.84 2.72 4.04
C MET A 139 -14.35 2.65 4.26
N ALA A 140 -13.62 2.10 3.31
CA ALA A 140 -12.17 2.08 3.38
C ALA A 140 -11.56 2.87 2.22
N LEU A 141 -10.51 3.61 2.56
CA LEU A 141 -9.74 4.43 1.64
C LEU A 141 -8.29 3.97 1.69
N TYR A 142 -7.62 3.91 0.55
CA TYR A 142 -6.19 3.67 0.58
C TYR A 142 -5.43 4.42 -0.51
N VAL A 143 -4.15 4.63 -0.25
CA VAL A 143 -3.20 5.21 -1.19
C VAL A 143 -1.93 4.37 -1.15
N LEU A 144 -1.35 4.13 -2.33
CA LEU A 144 -0.06 3.48 -2.49
C LEU A 144 0.98 4.51 -2.91
N HIS A 145 2.13 4.49 -2.25
CA HIS A 145 3.25 5.39 -2.57
C HIS A 145 4.51 4.56 -2.82
N TYR A 146 5.21 4.86 -3.92
CA TYR A 146 6.44 4.18 -4.31
C TYR A 146 7.39 5.18 -4.97
N ASP A 147 8.62 5.26 -4.46
CA ASP A 147 9.72 6.04 -5.06
C ASP A 147 9.36 7.52 -5.39
N GLY A 148 8.61 8.17 -4.50
CA GLY A 148 8.20 9.57 -4.67
C GLY A 148 6.91 9.78 -5.47
N GLU A 149 6.32 8.71 -6.01
CA GLU A 149 5.07 8.77 -6.80
C GLU A 149 3.92 8.02 -6.11
N PHE A 150 2.70 8.51 -6.33
CA PHE A 150 1.50 7.77 -5.95
C PHE A 150 1.10 6.79 -7.05
N VAL A 151 0.74 5.56 -6.64
CA VAL A 151 0.40 4.48 -7.56
C VAL A 151 -1.12 4.38 -7.68
N GLU A 152 -1.64 4.75 -8.84
CA GLU A 152 -3.07 4.69 -9.15
C GLU A 152 -3.50 3.29 -9.61
N ASP A 153 -2.73 2.65 -10.48
CA ASP A 153 -2.97 1.29 -10.98
C ASP A 153 -1.76 0.39 -10.67
N PRO A 154 -1.85 -0.46 -9.64
CA PRO A 154 -0.73 -1.33 -9.26
C PRO A 154 -0.38 -2.37 -10.32
N VAL A 155 -1.34 -2.80 -11.14
CA VAL A 155 -1.07 -3.77 -12.22
C VAL A 155 -0.28 -3.08 -13.32
N TRP A 156 -0.74 -1.91 -13.76
CA TRP A 156 -0.02 -1.12 -14.76
C TRP A 156 1.34 -0.64 -14.25
N PHE A 157 1.42 -0.27 -12.97
CA PHE A 157 2.68 0.05 -12.31
C PHE A 157 3.70 -1.09 -12.43
N GLN A 158 3.30 -2.34 -12.15
CA GLN A 158 4.19 -3.50 -12.29
C GLN A 158 4.67 -3.70 -13.73
N VAL A 159 3.75 -3.58 -14.70
CA VAL A 159 4.10 -3.75 -16.11
C VAL A 159 5.09 -2.67 -16.54
N ARG A 160 4.80 -1.40 -16.22
CA ARG A 160 5.65 -0.25 -16.57
C ARG A 160 7.04 -0.34 -15.92
N ASN A 161 7.09 -0.80 -14.69
CA ASN A 161 8.33 -0.86 -13.92
C ASN A 161 8.99 -2.24 -13.88
N ALA A 162 8.52 -3.21 -14.69
CA ALA A 162 8.99 -4.59 -14.64
C ALA A 162 10.53 -4.73 -14.72
N ALA A 163 11.17 -3.99 -15.63
CA ALA A 163 12.63 -4.02 -15.76
C ALA A 163 13.31 -3.44 -14.51
N THR A 164 12.84 -2.31 -13.99
CA THR A 164 13.38 -1.68 -12.78
C THR A 164 13.20 -2.60 -11.57
N LEU A 165 12.03 -3.21 -11.41
CA LEU A 165 11.74 -4.14 -10.32
C LEU A 165 12.60 -5.41 -10.38
N LEU A 166 13.00 -5.83 -11.58
CA LEU A 166 13.84 -7.03 -11.77
C LEU A 166 15.33 -6.75 -11.63
N PHE A 167 15.82 -5.58 -12.07
CA PHE A 167 17.24 -5.31 -12.23
C PHE A 167 17.80 -4.22 -11.32
N SER A 168 16.95 -3.55 -10.52
CA SER A 168 17.38 -2.52 -9.57
C SER A 168 17.25 -2.99 -8.12
N GLN A 169 17.81 -2.20 -7.20
CA GLN A 169 17.59 -2.37 -5.78
C GLN A 169 16.08 -2.33 -5.45
N ARG A 170 15.65 -3.17 -4.55
CA ARG A 170 14.28 -3.15 -4.06
C ARG A 170 14.04 -1.86 -3.28
N LYS A 171 13.06 -1.08 -3.71
CA LYS A 171 12.57 0.08 -2.96
C LYS A 171 11.28 -0.30 -2.24
N PRO A 172 11.06 0.22 -1.03
CA PRO A 172 9.84 -0.10 -0.31
C PRO A 172 8.64 0.63 -0.90
N MET A 173 7.54 -0.07 -1.03
CA MET A 173 6.22 0.53 -1.27
C MET A 173 5.55 0.80 0.07
N THR A 174 4.84 1.91 0.18
CA THR A 174 4.07 2.28 1.37
C THR A 174 2.59 2.23 1.07
N LEU A 175 1.85 1.50 1.86
CA LEU A 175 0.40 1.51 1.91
C LEU A 175 -0.06 2.43 3.04
N PHE A 176 -0.95 3.35 2.75
CA PHE A 176 -1.75 4.09 3.71
C PHE A 176 -3.19 3.65 3.56
N PHE A 177 -3.79 3.13 4.62
CA PHE A 177 -5.13 2.58 4.61
C PHE A 177 -5.94 3.16 5.77
N ALA A 178 -7.03 3.83 5.47
CA ALA A 178 -7.94 4.41 6.44
C ALA A 178 -9.31 3.73 6.34
N HIS A 179 -9.80 3.22 7.44
CA HIS A 179 -11.11 2.58 7.55
C HIS A 179 -12.03 3.45 8.40
N ASP A 180 -12.99 4.09 7.77
CA ASP A 180 -14.07 4.82 8.44
C ASP A 180 -15.15 3.82 8.86
N LEU A 181 -15.33 3.66 10.17
CA LEU A 181 -16.24 2.67 10.74
C LEU A 181 -17.70 3.15 10.77
N ALA A 182 -17.94 4.44 10.54
CA ALA A 182 -19.25 5.07 10.66
C ALA A 182 -19.59 5.98 9.47
N ALA A 183 -18.99 5.72 8.29
CA ALA A 183 -19.21 6.52 7.11
C ALA A 183 -20.72 6.68 6.79
N PRO A 184 -21.19 7.88 6.47
CA PRO A 184 -22.57 8.11 6.06
C PRO A 184 -22.87 7.39 4.73
N PRO A 185 -24.12 7.10 4.43
CA PRO A 185 -24.48 6.60 3.11
C PRO A 185 -24.21 7.68 2.05
N ASP A 186 -23.54 7.33 0.97
CA ASP A 186 -23.22 8.21 -0.16
C ASP A 186 -22.46 9.51 0.24
N PRO A 187 -21.31 9.41 0.93
CA PRO A 187 -20.56 10.56 1.36
C PRO A 187 -19.77 11.16 0.18
N LYS A 188 -19.50 12.47 0.26
CA LYS A 188 -18.42 13.04 -0.55
C LYS A 188 -17.10 12.61 0.06
N ILE A 189 -16.27 11.94 -0.74
CA ILE A 189 -15.00 11.37 -0.28
C ILE A 189 -14.08 12.44 0.31
N GLU A 190 -14.09 13.65 -0.25
CA GLU A 190 -13.28 14.78 0.22
C GLU A 190 -13.64 15.23 1.64
N ASP A 191 -14.91 15.08 2.04
CA ASP A 191 -15.44 15.54 3.34
C ASP A 191 -15.31 14.47 4.44
N LEU A 192 -14.85 13.26 4.11
CA LEU A 192 -14.73 12.18 5.09
C LEU A 192 -13.60 12.42 6.11
N PRO A 193 -13.83 12.12 7.39
CA PRO A 193 -12.79 12.08 8.42
C PRO A 193 -11.59 11.20 7.99
N ALA A 194 -11.87 10.04 7.38
CA ALA A 194 -10.86 9.13 6.87
C ALA A 194 -9.97 9.79 5.81
N THR A 195 -10.52 10.61 4.91
CA THR A 195 -9.74 11.35 3.89
C THR A 195 -8.82 12.38 4.53
N ALA A 196 -9.32 13.14 5.49
CA ALA A 196 -8.52 14.15 6.20
C ALA A 196 -7.36 13.50 6.97
N LEU A 197 -7.62 12.38 7.66
CA LEU A 197 -6.60 11.62 8.39
C LEU A 197 -5.58 10.98 7.46
N LEU A 198 -6.04 10.36 6.36
CA LEU A 198 -5.18 9.73 5.37
C LEU A 198 -4.20 10.76 4.79
N ARG A 199 -4.70 11.94 4.41
CA ARG A 199 -3.89 13.04 3.90
C ARG A 199 -2.87 13.53 4.92
N ALA A 200 -3.30 13.83 6.16
CA ALA A 200 -2.40 14.28 7.21
C ALA A 200 -1.32 13.25 7.55
N ALA A 201 -1.65 11.96 7.46
CA ALA A 201 -0.68 10.88 7.62
C ALA A 201 0.36 10.87 6.50
N ILE A 202 -0.08 11.01 5.25
CA ILE A 202 0.81 11.09 4.07
C ILE A 202 1.71 12.32 4.16
N ASP A 203 1.16 13.49 4.47
CA ASP A 203 1.91 14.74 4.61
C ASP A 203 2.97 14.62 5.72
N SER A 204 2.62 14.03 6.86
CA SER A 204 3.55 13.79 7.97
C SER A 204 4.65 12.79 7.62
N PHE A 205 4.32 11.77 6.83
CA PHE A 205 5.25 10.75 6.39
C PHE A 205 6.26 11.31 5.36
N LEU A 206 5.79 12.14 4.43
CA LEU A 206 6.60 12.75 3.36
C LEU A 206 7.33 14.02 3.80
N ALA A 207 7.06 14.55 5.00
CA ALA A 207 7.72 15.75 5.51
C ALA A 207 9.24 15.55 5.55
N PRO A 208 10.03 16.50 5.07
CA PRO A 208 11.50 16.45 5.17
C PRO A 208 11.91 16.41 6.64
N ARG A 209 12.83 15.51 6.96
CA ARG A 209 13.42 15.33 8.31
C ARG A 209 14.80 15.98 8.39
#